data_e0770c2964850434295472282721e19e
#
_entry.id   e0770c2964850434295472282721e19e
#
_cell.length_a   1.000
_cell.length_b   1.000
_cell.length_c   1.000
_cell.angle_alpha   90.00
_cell.angle_beta   90.00
_cell.angle_gamma   90.00
#
_symmetry.space_group_name_H-M   'P 1'
#
loop_
_entity.id
_entity.type
_entity.pdbx_description
1 polymer ?
#
loop_
_entity_poly.entity_id
_entity_poly.type
_entity_poly.pdbx_seq_one_letter_code
_entity_poly.pdbx_strand_id
1 'polypeptide(L)'
;STVEQAQEMGLLAEEFERIKEILGRTPNFCELSIFGVMWSEHCSYKNSIVWLKKLPKDGPHMLVEAGEENAGLVDIGDGLACCFKIESHNHPSALEPYQGAATGVGGINRDIFTMGARPIAQLNSLRFGNIDLDRTKWLLKGVSKGIGDYGNAFGIPIAVSYTHLRAHETAC
;
A
#
# COMPACT_ATOMS: atom_id res chain seq x y z
N SER A 1 23.73 19.04 -2.52
CA SER A 1 23.28 17.87 -3.30
C SER A 1 23.37 18.15 -4.79
N THR A 2 23.46 17.10 -5.58
CA THR A 2 23.56 17.17 -7.03
C THR A 2 22.33 16.55 -7.69
N VAL A 3 22.17 16.78 -9.01
CA VAL A 3 21.07 16.19 -9.78
C VAL A 3 21.20 14.67 -9.88
N GLU A 4 22.43 14.14 -9.91
CA GLU A 4 22.67 12.69 -9.92
C GLU A 4 22.18 12.04 -8.63
N GLN A 5 22.47 12.67 -7.48
CA GLN A 5 21.95 12.20 -6.19
C GLN A 5 20.43 12.25 -6.13
N ALA A 6 19.79 13.25 -6.73
CA ALA A 6 18.33 13.32 -6.84
C ALA A 6 17.77 12.17 -7.68
N GLN A 7 18.42 11.84 -8.79
CA GLN A 7 18.01 10.74 -9.66
C GLN A 7 18.20 9.36 -8.99
N GLU A 8 19.25 9.18 -8.21
CA GLU A 8 19.45 7.97 -7.40
C GLU A 8 18.31 7.77 -6.37
N MET A 9 17.71 8.87 -5.90
CA MET A 9 16.55 8.86 -4.99
C MET A 9 15.19 8.79 -5.73
N GLY A 10 15.19 8.62 -7.04
CA GLY A 10 13.97 8.51 -7.85
C GLY A 10 13.32 9.84 -8.21
N LEU A 11 14.00 10.95 -8.00
CA LEU A 11 13.56 12.27 -8.46
C LEU A 11 14.01 12.53 -9.91
N LEU A 12 13.18 13.23 -10.64
CA LEU A 12 13.55 13.71 -11.98
C LEU A 12 14.44 14.97 -11.88
N ALA A 13 15.21 15.24 -12.93
CA ALA A 13 16.03 16.46 -12.98
C ALA A 13 15.18 17.74 -12.83
N GLU A 14 13.99 17.75 -13.44
CA GLU A 14 13.03 18.85 -13.33
C GLU A 14 12.50 19.03 -11.90
N GLU A 15 12.30 17.92 -11.18
CA GLU A 15 11.90 17.95 -9.78
C GLU A 15 13.00 18.52 -8.89
N PHE A 16 14.26 18.21 -9.17
CA PHE A 16 15.40 18.80 -8.47
C PHE A 16 15.47 20.31 -8.64
N GLU A 17 15.29 20.82 -9.86
CA GLU A 17 15.24 22.27 -10.10
C GLU A 17 14.05 22.91 -9.37
N ARG A 18 12.89 22.25 -9.36
CA ARG A 18 11.72 22.73 -8.61
C ARG A 18 11.97 22.78 -7.10
N ILE A 19 12.71 21.83 -6.53
CA ILE A 19 13.11 21.86 -5.12
C ILE A 19 14.00 23.09 -4.83
N LYS A 20 14.94 23.39 -5.71
CA LYS A 20 15.80 24.58 -5.59
C LYS A 20 14.98 25.88 -5.61
N GLU A 21 13.99 25.96 -6.50
CA GLU A 21 13.08 27.11 -6.53
C GLU A 21 12.30 27.27 -5.21
N ILE A 22 11.73 26.19 -4.71
CA ILE A 22 10.94 26.18 -3.44
C ILE A 22 11.80 26.62 -2.26
N LEU A 23 13.03 26.11 -2.17
CA LEU A 23 13.94 26.42 -1.06
C LEU A 23 14.69 27.74 -1.23
N GLY A 24 14.73 28.29 -2.45
CA GLY A 24 15.58 29.44 -2.79
C GLY A 24 17.07 29.14 -2.76
N ARG A 25 17.46 27.87 -2.70
CA ARG A 25 18.85 27.40 -2.65
C ARG A 25 18.93 25.91 -3.00
N THR A 26 20.15 25.42 -3.21
CA THR A 26 20.39 23.98 -3.35
C THR A 26 20.06 23.24 -2.05
N PRO A 27 19.28 22.15 -2.10
CA PRO A 27 18.97 21.34 -0.92
C PRO A 27 20.24 20.65 -0.37
N ASN A 28 20.30 20.46 0.93
CA ASN A 28 21.24 19.51 1.51
C ASN A 28 20.76 18.06 1.29
N PHE A 29 21.58 17.07 1.66
CA PHE A 29 21.24 15.66 1.43
C PHE A 29 20.00 15.21 2.18
N CYS A 30 19.81 15.66 3.42
CA CYS A 30 18.64 15.32 4.21
C CYS A 30 17.35 15.90 3.61
N GLU A 31 17.36 17.15 3.21
CA GLU A 31 16.24 17.80 2.52
C GLU A 31 15.90 17.11 1.21
N LEU A 32 16.92 16.77 0.42
CA LEU A 32 16.73 16.02 -0.81
C LEU A 32 16.09 14.66 -0.57
N SER A 33 16.54 13.94 0.48
CA SER A 33 15.96 12.65 0.88
C SER A 33 14.50 12.76 1.30
N ILE A 34 14.14 13.82 2.02
CA ILE A 34 12.74 14.11 2.39
C ILE A 34 11.88 14.33 1.15
N PHE A 35 12.34 15.17 0.22
CA PHE A 35 11.63 15.38 -1.05
C PHE A 35 11.52 14.08 -1.86
N GLY A 36 12.58 13.26 -1.92
CA GLY A 36 12.57 11.98 -2.60
C GLY A 36 11.46 11.04 -2.08
N VAL A 37 11.25 11.00 -0.78
CA VAL A 37 10.16 10.22 -0.18
C VAL A 37 8.80 10.87 -0.42
N MET A 38 8.65 12.16 -0.13
CA MET A 38 7.36 12.86 -0.26
C MET A 38 6.85 12.94 -1.69
N TRP A 39 7.76 13.04 -2.67
CA TRP A 39 7.43 13.10 -4.09
C TRP A 39 7.55 11.75 -4.79
N SER A 40 7.70 10.67 -4.03
CA SER A 40 7.61 9.32 -4.58
C SER A 40 6.19 8.99 -5.00
N GLU A 41 6.03 8.01 -5.88
CA GLU A 41 4.71 7.50 -6.29
C GLU A 41 3.87 7.06 -5.08
N HIS A 42 4.53 6.48 -4.06
CA HIS A 42 3.87 6.01 -2.84
C HIS A 42 3.15 7.13 -2.07
N CYS A 43 3.79 8.30 -1.92
CA CYS A 43 3.22 9.42 -1.15
C CYS A 43 2.41 10.39 -2.01
N SER A 44 2.85 10.66 -3.23
CA SER A 44 2.28 11.72 -4.08
C SER A 44 1.32 11.23 -5.16
N TYR A 45 1.32 9.93 -5.44
CA TYR A 45 0.55 9.34 -6.56
C TYR A 45 0.85 10.02 -7.92
N LYS A 46 2.05 10.57 -8.10
CA LYS A 46 2.39 11.45 -9.23
C LYS A 46 2.14 10.84 -10.61
N ASN A 47 2.26 9.52 -10.74
CA ASN A 47 2.00 8.81 -11.98
C ASN A 47 0.58 8.21 -12.03
N SER A 48 0.08 7.68 -10.92
CA SER A 48 -1.21 6.99 -10.86
C SER A 48 -2.41 7.92 -10.68
N ILE A 49 -2.21 9.17 -10.22
CA ILE A 49 -3.32 10.10 -9.92
C ILE A 49 -4.24 10.34 -11.11
N VAL A 50 -3.71 10.37 -12.33
CA VAL A 50 -4.48 10.56 -13.57
C VAL A 50 -5.45 9.39 -13.83
N TRP A 51 -5.10 8.20 -13.37
CA TRP A 51 -5.93 7.01 -13.47
C TRP A 51 -6.92 6.91 -12.32
N LEU A 52 -6.47 7.21 -11.10
CA LEU A 52 -7.32 7.25 -9.91
C LEU A 52 -8.49 8.24 -10.09
N LYS A 53 -8.24 9.37 -10.73
CA LYS A 53 -9.28 10.36 -11.04
C LYS A 53 -10.35 9.87 -12.03
N LYS A 54 -10.08 8.81 -12.80
CA LYS A 54 -11.05 8.21 -13.75
C LYS A 54 -11.94 7.16 -13.10
N LEU A 55 -11.61 6.70 -11.90
CA LEU A 55 -12.45 5.75 -11.19
C LEU A 55 -13.74 6.43 -10.73
N PRO A 56 -14.88 5.70 -10.73
CA PRO A 56 -16.10 6.21 -10.13
C PRO A 56 -15.87 6.59 -8.67
N LYS A 57 -16.34 7.76 -8.29
CA LYS A 57 -16.14 8.31 -6.94
C LYS A 57 -17.46 8.59 -6.23
N ASP A 58 -18.55 8.43 -6.92
CA ASP A 58 -19.89 8.74 -6.45
C ASP A 58 -20.76 7.49 -6.46
N GLY A 59 -21.63 7.38 -5.47
CA GLY A 59 -22.60 6.29 -5.39
C GLY A 59 -23.62 6.57 -4.28
N PRO A 60 -24.86 6.05 -4.42
CA PRO A 60 -25.95 6.36 -3.48
C PRO A 60 -25.72 5.82 -2.07
N HIS A 61 -24.80 4.87 -1.92
CA HIS A 61 -24.49 4.25 -0.63
C HIS A 61 -23.17 4.74 -0.02
N MET A 62 -22.46 5.66 -0.69
CA MET A 62 -21.22 6.23 -0.13
C MET A 62 -21.54 7.20 1.00
N LEU A 63 -20.86 7.00 2.13
CA LEU A 63 -21.01 7.85 3.33
C LEU A 63 -19.84 8.82 3.52
N VAL A 64 -18.73 8.60 2.82
CA VAL A 64 -17.54 9.48 2.82
C VAL A 64 -17.06 9.66 1.38
N GLU A 65 -16.52 10.84 1.07
CA GLU A 65 -15.95 11.12 -0.24
C GLU A 65 -14.59 10.40 -0.44
N ALA A 66 -14.25 10.15 -1.69
CA ALA A 66 -12.99 9.49 -2.01
C ALA A 66 -11.79 10.37 -1.62
N GLY A 67 -10.99 9.91 -0.67
CA GLY A 67 -9.80 10.60 -0.15
C GLY A 67 -10.07 11.51 1.06
N GLU A 68 -11.29 11.54 1.56
CA GLU A 68 -11.65 12.29 2.77
C GLU A 68 -11.15 11.58 4.03
N GLU A 69 -11.26 10.25 4.03
CA GLU A 69 -10.93 9.41 5.19
C GLU A 69 -9.90 8.31 4.84
N ASN A 70 -9.37 7.64 5.86
CA ASN A 70 -8.38 6.58 5.70
C ASN A 70 -8.96 5.28 5.12
N ALA A 71 -10.28 5.10 5.15
CA ALA A 71 -10.96 3.92 4.65
C ALA A 71 -12.28 4.30 3.97
N GLY A 72 -12.78 3.45 3.11
CA GLY A 72 -14.10 3.61 2.51
C GLY A 72 -15.20 3.28 3.51
N LEU A 73 -16.31 3.97 3.41
CA LEU A 73 -17.50 3.76 4.25
C LEU A 73 -18.74 3.76 3.37
N VAL A 74 -19.50 2.68 3.45
CA VAL A 74 -20.73 2.51 2.66
C VAL A 74 -21.90 2.10 3.55
N ASP A 75 -23.05 2.67 3.26
CA ASP A 75 -24.33 2.28 3.88
C ASP A 75 -24.74 0.88 3.36
N ILE A 76 -25.01 -0.02 4.28
CA ILE A 76 -25.48 -1.39 3.99
C ILE A 76 -26.92 -1.61 4.44
N GLY A 77 -27.64 -0.54 4.82
CA GLY A 77 -29.02 -0.60 5.31
C GLY A 77 -29.14 -0.80 6.82
N ASP A 78 -30.34 -0.71 7.31
CA ASP A 78 -30.69 -0.92 8.72
C ASP A 78 -29.91 -0.04 9.71
N GLY A 79 -29.43 1.14 9.27
CA GLY A 79 -28.59 2.02 10.08
C GLY A 79 -27.17 1.51 10.30
N LEU A 80 -26.73 0.55 9.51
CA LEU A 80 -25.39 -0.03 9.55
C LEU A 80 -24.54 0.48 8.39
N ALA A 81 -23.25 0.60 8.65
CA ALA A 81 -22.26 0.96 7.63
C ALA A 81 -21.13 -0.07 7.59
N CYS A 82 -20.64 -0.37 6.40
CA CYS A 82 -19.47 -1.20 6.20
C CYS A 82 -18.24 -0.30 5.98
N CYS A 83 -17.26 -0.43 6.85
CA CYS A 83 -15.95 0.20 6.69
C CYS A 83 -14.98 -0.79 6.06
N PHE A 84 -14.28 -0.39 4.99
CA PHE A 84 -13.36 -1.27 4.28
C PHE A 84 -12.13 -0.53 3.78
N LYS A 85 -11.03 -1.26 3.68
CA LYS A 85 -9.77 -0.79 3.12
C LYS A 85 -9.18 -1.86 2.22
N ILE A 86 -8.54 -1.43 1.14
CA ILE A 86 -7.70 -2.28 0.30
C ILE A 86 -6.31 -1.65 0.17
N GLU A 87 -5.28 -2.46 0.31
CA GLU A 87 -3.90 -2.01 0.28
C GLU A 87 -3.00 -3.11 -0.29
N SER A 88 -1.91 -2.70 -0.94
CA SER A 88 -0.83 -3.61 -1.35
C SER A 88 0.37 -3.41 -0.42
N HIS A 89 0.90 -4.51 0.12
CA HIS A 89 2.13 -4.51 0.93
C HIS A 89 3.25 -5.30 0.25
N ASN A 90 3.41 -5.11 -1.06
CA ASN A 90 4.28 -5.92 -1.92
C ASN A 90 5.77 -5.71 -1.61
N HIS A 91 6.26 -4.46 -1.63
CA HIS A 91 7.68 -4.18 -1.49
C HIS A 91 8.28 -4.65 -0.16
N PRO A 92 7.71 -4.32 1.01
CA PRO A 92 8.21 -4.83 2.28
C PRO A 92 8.19 -6.36 2.34
N SER A 93 7.14 -6.99 1.83
CA SER A 93 7.00 -8.45 1.84
C SER A 93 7.97 -9.15 0.87
N ALA A 94 8.38 -8.49 -0.19
CA ALA A 94 9.39 -9.02 -1.12
C ALA A 94 10.80 -9.02 -0.51
N LEU A 95 11.09 -8.10 0.42
CA LEU A 95 12.38 -7.98 1.10
C LEU A 95 12.43 -8.81 2.38
N GLU A 96 11.43 -8.66 3.23
CA GLU A 96 11.28 -9.33 4.53
C GLU A 96 9.86 -9.90 4.65
N PRO A 97 9.62 -11.10 4.09
CA PRO A 97 8.26 -11.59 3.88
C PRO A 97 7.45 -11.76 5.17
N TYR A 98 8.10 -12.16 6.27
CA TYR A 98 7.41 -12.31 7.55
C TYR A 98 7.03 -10.95 8.14
N GLN A 99 7.99 -10.07 8.35
CA GLN A 99 7.74 -8.74 8.93
C GLN A 99 6.92 -7.86 8.00
N GLY A 100 7.19 -7.92 6.70
CA GLY A 100 6.45 -7.17 5.69
C GLY A 100 4.98 -7.54 5.67
N ALA A 101 4.65 -8.83 5.66
CA ALA A 101 3.27 -9.29 5.68
C ALA A 101 2.57 -9.02 7.02
N ALA A 102 3.26 -9.21 8.14
CA ALA A 102 2.72 -8.87 9.47
C ALA A 102 2.40 -7.37 9.57
N THR A 103 3.31 -6.51 9.09
CA THR A 103 3.09 -5.05 9.04
C THR A 103 1.92 -4.69 8.12
N GLY A 104 1.76 -5.40 7.00
CA GLY A 104 0.61 -5.21 6.10
C GLY A 104 -0.71 -5.48 6.79
N VAL A 105 -0.81 -6.58 7.55
CA VAL A 105 -1.99 -6.90 8.37
C VAL A 105 -2.24 -5.82 9.43
N GLY A 106 -1.20 -5.36 10.11
CA GLY A 106 -1.30 -4.31 11.12
C GLY A 106 -1.74 -2.97 10.54
N GLY A 107 -1.15 -2.57 9.40
CA GLY A 107 -1.42 -1.30 8.74
C GLY A 107 -2.86 -1.19 8.23
N ILE A 108 -3.35 -2.24 7.55
CA ILE A 108 -4.72 -2.22 7.02
C ILE A 108 -5.77 -2.21 8.12
N ASN A 109 -5.53 -2.92 9.23
CA ASN A 109 -6.42 -2.89 10.39
C ASN A 109 -6.43 -1.52 11.08
N ARG A 110 -5.27 -0.85 11.12
CA ARG A 110 -5.14 0.47 11.71
C ARG A 110 -6.02 1.50 11.03
N ASP A 111 -6.11 1.47 9.70
CA ASP A 111 -6.98 2.38 8.95
C ASP A 111 -8.46 2.19 9.30
N ILE A 112 -8.89 0.95 9.51
CA ILE A 112 -10.26 0.66 9.98
C ILE A 112 -10.49 1.19 11.39
N PHE A 113 -9.52 1.06 12.29
CA PHE A 113 -9.63 1.61 13.65
C PHE A 113 -9.69 3.13 13.68
N THR A 114 -8.99 3.82 12.78
CA THR A 114 -9.07 5.29 12.71
C THR A 114 -10.46 5.79 12.35
N MET A 115 -11.28 4.95 11.72
CA MET A 115 -12.69 5.21 11.42
C MET A 115 -13.64 4.93 12.61
N GLY A 116 -13.11 4.54 13.77
CA GLY A 116 -13.90 4.09 14.91
C GLY A 116 -14.56 2.73 14.73
N ALA A 117 -14.21 2.00 13.67
CA ALA A 117 -14.74 0.68 13.37
C ALA A 117 -13.81 -0.43 13.88
N ARG A 118 -14.39 -1.59 14.22
CA ARG A 118 -13.62 -2.79 14.56
C ARG A 118 -13.53 -3.70 13.34
N PRO A 119 -12.33 -4.10 12.90
CA PRO A 119 -12.18 -5.10 11.85
C PRO A 119 -12.84 -6.43 12.23
N ILE A 120 -13.62 -6.99 11.33
CA ILE A 120 -14.34 -8.26 11.54
C ILE A 120 -13.83 -9.38 10.67
N ALA A 121 -13.15 -9.07 9.57
CA ALA A 121 -12.58 -10.02 8.64
C ALA A 121 -11.44 -9.41 7.83
N GLN A 122 -10.51 -10.25 7.41
CA GLN A 122 -9.48 -9.93 6.43
C GLN A 122 -9.64 -10.79 5.19
N LEU A 123 -9.33 -10.19 4.06
CA LEU A 123 -9.32 -10.84 2.75
C LEU A 123 -7.93 -10.67 2.15
N ASN A 124 -7.37 -11.73 1.56
CA ASN A 124 -6.07 -11.69 0.92
C ASN A 124 -6.17 -12.09 -0.54
N SER A 125 -5.34 -11.45 -1.36
CA SER A 125 -5.11 -11.84 -2.73
C SER A 125 -3.60 -11.90 -2.96
N LEU A 126 -3.03 -13.10 -2.81
CA LEU A 126 -1.60 -13.36 -2.84
C LEU A 126 -1.17 -13.83 -4.23
N ARG A 127 -0.07 -13.28 -4.72
CA ARG A 127 0.49 -13.64 -6.02
C ARG A 127 1.99 -13.86 -5.89
N PHE A 128 2.42 -15.05 -6.32
CA PHE A 128 3.82 -15.47 -6.28
C PHE A 128 4.24 -15.97 -7.66
N GLY A 129 5.55 -16.04 -7.87
CA GLY A 129 6.15 -16.65 -9.05
C GLY A 129 6.06 -18.18 -9.04
N ASN A 130 6.88 -18.84 -9.88
CA ASN A 130 6.94 -20.30 -9.98
C ASN A 130 7.33 -20.92 -8.61
N ILE A 131 6.49 -21.84 -8.13
CA ILE A 131 6.68 -22.53 -6.83
C ILE A 131 7.93 -23.43 -6.81
N ASP A 132 8.46 -23.83 -7.93
CA ASP A 132 9.67 -24.64 -7.98
C ASP A 132 10.93 -23.88 -7.58
N LEU A 133 10.87 -22.53 -7.60
CA LEU A 133 11.96 -21.66 -7.19
C LEU A 133 12.03 -21.54 -5.66
N ASP A 134 13.22 -21.70 -5.10
CA ASP A 134 13.46 -21.60 -3.66
C ASP A 134 13.09 -20.20 -3.10
N ARG A 135 13.31 -19.16 -3.90
CA ARG A 135 12.87 -17.78 -3.54
C ARG A 135 11.37 -17.71 -3.37
N THR A 136 10.59 -18.32 -4.24
CA THR A 136 9.12 -18.34 -4.14
C THR A 136 8.65 -19.09 -2.91
N LYS A 137 9.24 -20.25 -2.61
CA LYS A 137 8.95 -21.02 -1.39
C LYS A 137 9.25 -20.23 -0.13
N TRP A 138 10.37 -19.52 -0.09
CA TRP A 138 10.75 -18.67 1.02
C TRP A 138 9.77 -17.52 1.22
N LEU A 139 9.41 -16.82 0.15
CA LEU A 139 8.40 -15.75 0.19
C LEU A 139 7.05 -16.27 0.68
N LEU A 140 6.55 -17.35 0.11
CA LEU A 140 5.26 -17.96 0.47
C LEU A 140 5.22 -18.34 1.96
N LYS A 141 6.28 -19.00 2.43
CA LYS A 141 6.39 -19.40 3.84
C LYS A 141 6.39 -18.19 4.78
N GLY A 142 7.19 -17.17 4.46
CA GLY A 142 7.30 -15.97 5.29
C GLY A 142 6.01 -15.15 5.30
N VAL A 143 5.43 -14.90 4.13
CA VAL A 143 4.18 -14.14 4.00
C VAL A 143 3.03 -14.85 4.73
N SER A 144 2.84 -16.14 4.47
CA SER A 144 1.76 -16.91 5.13
C SER A 144 1.91 -16.91 6.64
N LYS A 145 3.16 -17.07 7.15
CA LYS A 145 3.42 -17.04 8.58
C LYS A 145 3.18 -15.65 9.18
N GLY A 146 3.62 -14.57 8.51
CA GLY A 146 3.43 -13.19 8.98
C GLY A 146 1.96 -12.82 9.07
N ILE A 147 1.16 -13.16 8.06
CA ILE A 147 -0.28 -12.95 8.05
C ILE A 147 -0.93 -13.75 9.19
N GLY A 148 -0.60 -15.03 9.32
CA GLY A 148 -1.19 -15.91 10.31
C GLY A 148 -0.86 -15.50 11.75
N ASP A 149 0.41 -15.23 12.06
CA ASP A 149 0.84 -14.87 13.42
C ASP A 149 0.20 -13.55 13.86
N TYR A 150 0.21 -12.54 13.00
CA TYR A 150 -0.40 -11.24 13.35
C TYR A 150 -1.92 -11.34 13.44
N GLY A 151 -2.56 -12.01 12.48
CA GLY A 151 -4.00 -12.23 12.50
C GLY A 151 -4.47 -12.99 13.76
N ASN A 152 -3.74 -14.02 14.16
CA ASN A 152 -4.01 -14.77 15.38
C ASN A 152 -3.82 -13.93 16.65
N ALA A 153 -2.74 -13.12 16.72
CA ALA A 153 -2.52 -12.23 17.85
C ALA A 153 -3.59 -11.15 17.97
N PHE A 154 -4.13 -10.71 16.86
CA PHE A 154 -5.15 -9.66 16.77
C PHE A 154 -6.57 -10.21 16.94
N GLY A 155 -6.78 -11.50 16.66
CA GLY A 155 -8.06 -12.17 16.74
C GLY A 155 -9.04 -11.81 15.62
N ILE A 156 -8.52 -11.43 14.43
CA ILE A 156 -9.34 -11.14 13.25
C ILE A 156 -9.23 -12.32 12.27
N PRO A 157 -10.33 -12.95 11.87
CA PRO A 157 -10.30 -14.09 10.97
C PRO A 157 -9.93 -13.65 9.53
N ILE A 158 -9.17 -14.50 8.86
CA ILE A 158 -9.00 -14.43 7.41
C ILE A 158 -10.17 -15.19 6.79
N ALA A 159 -11.12 -14.44 6.24
CA ALA A 159 -12.35 -15.01 5.67
C ALA A 159 -12.11 -15.60 4.27
N VAL A 160 -11.25 -14.95 3.46
CA VAL A 160 -10.89 -15.40 2.11
C VAL A 160 -9.40 -15.14 1.87
N SER A 161 -8.70 -16.13 1.34
CA SER A 161 -7.32 -15.98 0.88
C SER A 161 -7.15 -16.69 -0.46
N TYR A 162 -6.97 -15.92 -1.51
CA TYR A 162 -6.62 -16.43 -2.83
C TYR A 162 -5.11 -16.37 -3.02
N THR A 163 -4.50 -17.51 -3.35
CA THR A 163 -3.08 -17.61 -3.64
C THR A 163 -2.88 -18.04 -5.09
N HIS A 164 -2.24 -17.19 -5.87
CA HIS A 164 -1.86 -17.47 -7.25
C HIS A 164 -0.37 -17.73 -7.35
N LEU A 165 -0.02 -18.86 -7.94
CA LEU A 165 1.34 -19.23 -8.31
C LEU A 165 1.53 -19.00 -9.82
N ARG A 166 2.73 -18.63 -10.23
CA ARG A 166 3.05 -18.29 -11.63
C ARG A 166 2.29 -17.06 -12.16
N ALA A 167 2.03 -16.08 -11.29
CA ALA A 167 1.28 -14.88 -11.64
C ALA A 167 1.87 -14.08 -12.83
N HIS A 168 3.16 -14.24 -13.11
CA HIS A 168 3.86 -13.54 -14.19
C HIS A 168 3.82 -14.28 -15.54
N GLU A 169 3.37 -15.54 -15.59
CA GLU A 169 3.28 -16.29 -16.84
C GLU A 169 2.04 -15.90 -17.66
N THR A 170 1.10 -15.18 -17.08
CA THR A 170 -0.13 -14.73 -17.75
C THR A 170 -0.06 -13.28 -18.24
N ALA A 171 1.04 -12.59 -18.00
CA ALA A 171 1.26 -11.19 -18.38
C ALA A 171 2.16 -11.09 -19.63
N CYS A 172 1.88 -11.89 -20.65
CA CYS A 172 2.45 -11.74 -21.99
C CYS A 172 1.44 -11.07 -22.91
#